data_4864197c81b5eaabe07c51e2d08eaa76
#
_entry.id   4864197c81b5eaabe07c51e2d08eaa76
#
_cell.length_a   1.000
_cell.length_b   1.000
_cell.length_c   1.000
_cell.angle_alpha   90.00
_cell.angle_beta   90.00
_cell.angle_gamma   90.00
#
_symmetry.space_group_name_H-M   'P 1'
#
loop_
_entity.id
_entity.type
_entity.pdbx_description
1 polymer ?
#
loop_
_entity_poly.entity_id
_entity_poly.type
_entity_poly.pdbx_seq_one_letter_code
_entity_poly.pdbx_strand_id
1 'polypeptide(L)'
;HDGQPRHLEYDHVVIACGNISNLNVVPGMADHAFPLKTVGDAAVLRTHVLSQMEKAEVCDDPVRRRWYLSFNIVGGGYSGVETAGEINDLVRSSLRFYANIREDDVTVTLIHSRDQLLPEISPQLREFVRLKMEKAGVTMKLNARVQLATGEGVGLKDGFVSGGTIVCTIGSTIAPVVERLATPKEKGRLLTKPDMRLQGRDNAWALGDCACIINAHDGQPS
;
A
#
# COMPACT_ATOMS: atom_id res chain seq x y z
N HIS A 1 4.16 28.01 -8.01
CA HIS A 1 3.89 27.29 -9.27
C HIS A 1 2.63 27.89 -9.86
N ASP A 2 2.77 28.54 -11.02
CA ASP A 2 1.71 29.23 -11.75
C ASP A 2 0.86 28.30 -12.65
N GLY A 3 1.15 27.00 -12.63
CA GLY A 3 0.46 25.98 -13.44
C GLY A 3 0.73 26.06 -14.94
N GLN A 4 1.61 26.96 -15.40
CA GLN A 4 1.92 27.10 -16.81
C GLN A 4 2.92 26.01 -17.26
N PRO A 5 2.72 25.42 -18.44
CA PRO A 5 3.67 24.48 -19.01
C PRO A 5 4.98 25.19 -19.32
N ARG A 6 6.09 24.56 -18.97
CA ARG A 6 7.45 25.05 -19.28
C ARG A 6 8.14 24.05 -20.20
N HIS A 7 8.85 24.56 -21.21
CA HIS A 7 9.72 23.77 -22.05
C HIS A 7 11.15 23.89 -21.53
N LEU A 8 11.78 22.74 -21.31
CA LEU A 8 13.20 22.64 -20.94
C LEU A 8 13.91 21.86 -22.03
N GLU A 9 14.96 22.43 -22.58
CA GLU A 9 15.89 21.70 -23.45
C GLU A 9 16.78 20.81 -22.59
N TYR A 10 17.13 19.63 -23.11
CA TYR A 10 17.98 18.68 -22.42
C TYR A 10 18.85 17.92 -23.41
N ASP A 11 20.07 17.63 -23.03
CA ASP A 11 20.96 16.70 -23.74
C ASP A 11 20.59 15.25 -23.42
N HIS A 12 20.29 14.97 -22.13
CA HIS A 12 19.93 13.67 -21.63
C HIS A 12 18.75 13.75 -20.63
N VAL A 13 17.82 12.77 -20.69
CA VAL A 13 16.72 12.68 -19.74
C VAL A 13 16.60 11.27 -19.18
N VAL A 14 16.34 11.17 -17.86
CA VAL A 14 16.04 9.92 -17.18
C VAL A 14 14.63 9.96 -16.63
N ILE A 15 13.81 8.99 -17.02
CA ILE A 15 12.43 8.84 -16.54
C ILE A 15 12.42 7.79 -15.43
N ALA A 16 12.22 8.24 -14.19
CA ALA A 16 12.24 7.42 -12.99
C ALA A 16 11.06 7.77 -12.06
N CYS A 17 9.87 8.03 -12.63
CA CYS A 17 8.71 8.51 -11.90
C CYS A 17 7.88 7.40 -11.22
N GLY A 18 8.34 6.16 -11.30
CA GLY A 18 7.72 5.02 -10.62
C GLY A 18 6.30 4.72 -11.11
N ASN A 19 5.48 4.26 -10.18
CA ASN A 19 4.04 4.00 -10.34
C ASN A 19 3.24 4.76 -9.27
N ILE A 20 1.92 4.76 -9.40
CA ILE A 20 1.00 5.32 -8.40
C ILE A 20 0.06 4.24 -7.87
N SER A 21 -0.54 4.47 -6.70
CA SER A 21 -1.57 3.59 -6.15
C SER A 21 -2.80 3.56 -7.05
N ASN A 22 -3.35 2.37 -7.25
CA ASN A 22 -4.62 2.17 -7.95
C ASN A 22 -5.67 1.69 -6.95
N LEU A 23 -6.49 2.60 -6.47
CA LEU A 23 -7.58 2.27 -5.53
C LEU A 23 -8.83 1.68 -6.23
N ASN A 24 -8.86 1.64 -7.57
CA ASN A 24 -9.99 1.06 -8.32
C ASN A 24 -9.87 -0.47 -8.48
N VAL A 25 -8.94 -1.12 -7.79
CA VAL A 25 -8.76 -2.58 -7.84
C VAL A 25 -9.88 -3.36 -7.16
N VAL A 26 -10.57 -2.70 -6.23
CA VAL A 26 -11.72 -3.25 -5.50
C VAL A 26 -12.79 -2.16 -5.38
N PRO A 27 -14.08 -2.46 -5.63
CA PRO A 27 -15.17 -1.50 -5.44
C PRO A 27 -15.15 -0.85 -4.06
N GLY A 28 -15.33 0.46 -4.00
CA GLY A 28 -15.36 1.27 -2.79
C GLY A 28 -13.98 1.58 -2.16
N MET A 29 -12.88 1.02 -2.64
CA MET A 29 -11.54 1.35 -2.10
C MET A 29 -11.19 2.82 -2.31
N ALA A 30 -11.56 3.40 -3.45
CA ALA A 30 -11.27 4.80 -3.75
C ALA A 30 -11.97 5.78 -2.78
N ASP A 31 -13.13 5.40 -2.26
CA ASP A 31 -13.93 6.24 -1.37
C ASP A 31 -13.63 6.02 0.12
N HIS A 32 -13.14 4.81 0.49
CA HIS A 32 -13.08 4.38 1.88
C HIS A 32 -11.70 3.95 2.36
N ALA A 33 -10.71 3.81 1.47
CA ALA A 33 -9.38 3.34 1.85
C ALA A 33 -8.31 4.42 1.66
N PHE A 34 -7.31 4.38 2.54
CA PHE A 34 -6.10 5.19 2.42
C PHE A 34 -5.09 4.49 1.50
N PRO A 35 -4.57 5.16 0.48
CA PRO A 35 -3.37 4.70 -0.23
C PRO A 35 -2.15 4.85 0.66
N LEU A 36 -1.07 4.12 0.33
CA LEU A 36 0.23 4.33 0.96
C LEU A 36 1.34 4.17 -0.08
N LYS A 37 1.71 5.27 -0.72
CA LYS A 37 2.78 5.32 -1.72
C LYS A 37 3.73 6.49 -1.51
N THR A 38 3.23 7.60 -1.01
CA THR A 38 3.99 8.84 -0.82
C THR A 38 4.14 9.19 0.66
N VAL A 39 5.10 10.06 0.97
CA VAL A 39 5.23 10.64 2.32
C VAL A 39 3.96 11.40 2.72
N GLY A 40 3.29 12.04 1.75
CA GLY A 40 2.00 12.69 1.97
C GLY A 40 0.92 11.70 2.42
N ASP A 41 0.82 10.54 1.78
CA ASP A 41 -0.11 9.48 2.17
C ASP A 41 0.18 9.01 3.60
N ALA A 42 1.45 8.79 3.93
CA ALA A 42 1.87 8.38 5.27
C ALA A 42 1.50 9.41 6.34
N ALA A 43 1.68 10.70 6.05
CA ALA A 43 1.30 11.77 6.97
C ALA A 43 -0.22 11.84 7.19
N VAL A 44 -1.01 11.70 6.13
CA VAL A 44 -2.48 11.65 6.20
C VAL A 44 -2.94 10.43 6.99
N LEU A 45 -2.40 9.23 6.69
CA LEU A 45 -2.73 8.00 7.39
C LEU A 45 -2.38 8.09 8.89
N ARG A 46 -1.18 8.56 9.23
CA ARG A 46 -0.78 8.76 10.63
C ARG A 46 -1.74 9.69 11.38
N THR A 47 -2.09 10.82 10.77
CA THR A 47 -3.04 11.78 11.37
C THR A 47 -4.42 11.13 11.56
N HIS A 48 -4.88 10.33 10.58
CA HIS A 48 -6.13 9.59 10.69
C HIS A 48 -6.08 8.57 11.84
N VAL A 49 -5.03 7.75 11.94
CA VAL A 49 -4.87 6.74 13.01
C VAL A 49 -4.96 7.40 14.39
N LEU A 50 -4.23 8.50 14.61
CA LEU A 50 -4.29 9.25 15.87
C LEU A 50 -5.69 9.83 16.12
N SER A 51 -6.35 10.38 15.10
CA SER A 51 -7.72 10.87 15.20
C SER A 51 -8.73 9.77 15.56
N GLN A 52 -8.52 8.54 15.09
CA GLN A 52 -9.36 7.39 15.48
C GLN A 52 -9.14 7.04 16.97
N MET A 53 -7.91 7.10 17.47
CA MET A 53 -7.61 6.90 18.89
C MET A 53 -8.28 8.00 19.76
N GLU A 54 -8.21 9.28 19.36
CA GLU A 54 -8.87 10.38 20.05
C GLU A 54 -10.41 10.17 20.14
N LYS A 55 -11.02 9.72 19.03
CA LYS A 55 -12.45 9.40 18.99
C LYS A 55 -12.79 8.21 19.89
N ALA A 56 -11.94 7.18 19.90
CA ALA A 56 -12.11 6.02 20.75
C ALA A 56 -12.01 6.36 22.23
N GLU A 57 -11.10 7.26 22.62
CA GLU A 57 -10.91 7.70 24.00
C GLU A 57 -12.17 8.29 24.62
N VAL A 58 -12.93 9.08 23.84
CA VAL A 58 -14.15 9.77 24.32
C VAL A 58 -15.43 9.01 23.96
N CYS A 59 -15.34 7.82 23.36
CA CYS A 59 -16.50 7.05 22.95
C CYS A 59 -17.00 6.13 24.07
N ASP A 60 -18.22 6.31 24.54
CA ASP A 60 -18.83 5.49 25.58
C ASP A 60 -19.33 4.13 25.06
N ASP A 61 -19.69 4.04 23.76
CA ASP A 61 -20.14 2.78 23.15
C ASP A 61 -18.93 1.86 22.89
N PRO A 62 -18.83 0.69 23.56
CA PRO A 62 -17.71 -0.21 23.42
C PRO A 62 -17.62 -0.84 22.02
N VAL A 63 -18.73 -0.98 21.30
CA VAL A 63 -18.75 -1.52 19.95
C VAL A 63 -18.16 -0.49 18.98
N ARG A 64 -18.59 0.75 19.10
CA ARG A 64 -18.09 1.85 18.28
C ARG A 64 -16.63 2.20 18.60
N ARG A 65 -16.24 2.12 19.88
CA ARG A 65 -14.84 2.28 20.32
C ARG A 65 -13.93 1.27 19.63
N ARG A 66 -14.27 -0.02 19.63
CA ARG A 66 -13.51 -1.06 18.94
C ARG A 66 -13.47 -0.84 17.43
N TRP A 67 -14.54 -0.35 16.84
CA TRP A 67 -14.56 0.00 15.43
C TRP A 67 -13.53 1.09 15.09
N TYR A 68 -13.43 2.15 15.90
CA TYR A 68 -12.38 3.18 15.74
C TYR A 68 -10.96 2.58 15.84
N LEU A 69 -10.76 1.59 16.70
CA LEU A 69 -9.47 0.96 17.00
C LEU A 69 -9.19 -0.27 16.13
N SER A 70 -9.99 -0.50 15.08
CA SER A 70 -9.81 -1.59 14.14
C SER A 70 -9.25 -1.08 12.81
N PHE A 71 -8.02 -1.52 12.50
CA PHE A 71 -7.22 -1.11 11.36
C PHE A 71 -7.05 -2.28 10.40
N ASN A 72 -7.61 -2.17 9.19
CA ASN A 72 -7.62 -3.22 8.17
C ASN A 72 -6.62 -2.88 7.06
N ILE A 73 -5.55 -3.64 6.94
CA ILE A 73 -4.51 -3.48 5.92
C ILE A 73 -4.74 -4.54 4.84
N VAL A 74 -4.98 -4.10 3.60
CA VAL A 74 -5.28 -4.98 2.47
C VAL A 74 -4.05 -5.12 1.60
N GLY A 75 -3.44 -6.31 1.61
CA GLY A 75 -2.24 -6.67 0.86
C GLY A 75 -1.14 -7.26 1.74
N GLY A 76 -0.64 -8.45 1.42
CA GLY A 76 0.38 -9.17 2.19
C GLY A 76 1.78 -9.16 1.55
N GLY A 77 2.05 -8.17 0.68
CA GLY A 77 3.40 -7.86 0.20
C GLY A 77 4.19 -7.00 1.19
N TYR A 78 5.37 -6.53 0.79
CA TYR A 78 6.25 -5.71 1.63
C TYR A 78 5.52 -4.52 2.25
N SER A 79 4.89 -3.68 1.44
CA SER A 79 4.19 -2.48 1.93
C SER A 79 3.09 -2.80 2.94
N GLY A 80 2.34 -3.89 2.75
CA GLY A 80 1.27 -4.27 3.67
C GLY A 80 1.81 -4.77 5.01
N VAL A 81 2.84 -5.60 5.00
CA VAL A 81 3.49 -6.11 6.22
C VAL A 81 4.13 -4.98 7.01
N GLU A 82 4.89 -4.10 6.35
CA GLU A 82 5.50 -2.92 6.97
C GLU A 82 4.42 -1.99 7.56
N THR A 83 3.38 -1.67 6.78
CA THR A 83 2.28 -0.81 7.23
C THR A 83 1.55 -1.39 8.45
N ALA A 84 1.28 -2.69 8.46
CA ALA A 84 0.63 -3.35 9.59
C ALA A 84 1.52 -3.30 10.86
N GLY A 85 2.83 -3.50 10.70
CA GLY A 85 3.80 -3.35 11.79
C GLY A 85 3.83 -1.93 12.34
N GLU A 86 3.99 -0.94 11.49
CA GLU A 86 4.10 0.47 11.87
C GLU A 86 2.81 1.00 12.53
N ILE A 87 1.63 0.65 12.00
CA ILE A 87 0.35 1.04 12.64
C ILE A 87 0.22 0.36 14.00
N ASN A 88 0.55 -0.94 14.10
CA ASN A 88 0.50 -1.67 15.35
C ASN A 88 1.41 -1.05 16.41
N ASP A 89 2.64 -0.72 16.05
CA ASP A 89 3.61 -0.10 16.95
C ASP A 89 3.20 1.33 17.33
N LEU A 90 2.72 2.13 16.37
CA LEU A 90 2.21 3.47 16.64
C LEU A 90 1.06 3.44 17.65
N VAL A 91 0.04 2.60 17.41
CA VAL A 91 -1.15 2.54 18.26
C VAL A 91 -0.78 2.02 19.64
N ARG A 92 -0.08 0.89 19.77
CA ARG A 92 0.28 0.30 21.06
C ARG A 92 1.22 1.17 21.88
N SER A 93 2.21 1.80 21.25
CA SER A 93 3.09 2.75 21.97
C SER A 93 2.37 4.01 22.43
N SER A 94 1.29 4.39 21.75
CA SER A 94 0.47 5.56 22.11
C SER A 94 -0.52 5.29 23.23
N LEU A 95 -0.86 4.02 23.54
CA LEU A 95 -1.86 3.67 24.58
C LEU A 95 -1.58 4.32 25.95
N ARG A 96 -0.32 4.52 26.27
CA ARG A 96 0.09 5.19 27.53
C ARG A 96 -0.43 6.63 27.71
N PHE A 97 -0.91 7.23 26.63
CA PHE A 97 -1.48 8.61 26.66
C PHE A 97 -3.01 8.62 26.74
N TYR A 98 -3.67 7.45 26.74
CA TYR A 98 -5.10 7.27 26.73
C TYR A 98 -5.55 6.52 27.98
N ALA A 99 -6.56 7.04 28.67
CA ALA A 99 -7.03 6.46 29.93
C ALA A 99 -8.11 5.39 29.72
N ASN A 100 -8.92 5.53 28.65
CA ASN A 100 -10.10 4.71 28.41
C ASN A 100 -9.87 3.62 27.36
N ILE A 101 -8.78 3.69 26.59
CA ILE A 101 -8.44 2.68 25.58
C ILE A 101 -7.63 1.56 26.22
N ARG A 102 -8.10 0.32 26.05
CA ARG A 102 -7.38 -0.89 26.48
C ARG A 102 -6.67 -1.54 25.31
N GLU A 103 -5.60 -2.26 25.58
CA GLU A 103 -4.84 -2.99 24.55
C GLU A 103 -5.73 -3.99 23.78
N ASP A 104 -6.65 -4.67 24.48
CA ASP A 104 -7.59 -5.64 23.90
C ASP A 104 -8.67 -5.00 23.01
N ASP A 105 -8.84 -3.68 23.05
CA ASP A 105 -9.75 -2.96 22.16
C ASP A 105 -9.13 -2.73 20.76
N VAL A 106 -7.80 -2.83 20.66
CA VAL A 106 -7.06 -2.56 19.42
C VAL A 106 -6.95 -3.81 18.56
N THR A 107 -7.34 -3.70 17.30
CA THR A 107 -7.18 -4.77 16.31
C THR A 107 -6.47 -4.24 15.06
N VAL A 108 -5.33 -4.83 14.72
CA VAL A 108 -4.66 -4.61 13.45
C VAL A 108 -4.76 -5.89 12.64
N THR A 109 -5.43 -5.84 11.49
CA THR A 109 -5.70 -7.01 10.64
C THR A 109 -5.02 -6.84 9.29
N LEU A 110 -4.10 -7.75 8.97
CA LEU A 110 -3.48 -7.86 7.65
C LEU A 110 -4.27 -8.90 6.82
N ILE A 111 -4.88 -8.45 5.73
CA ILE A 111 -5.77 -9.25 4.88
C ILE A 111 -5.07 -9.53 3.57
N HIS A 112 -4.91 -10.80 3.23
CA HIS A 112 -4.21 -11.22 2.01
C HIS A 112 -4.94 -12.31 1.25
N SER A 113 -4.98 -12.19 -0.08
CA SER A 113 -5.71 -13.12 -0.95
C SER A 113 -5.00 -14.46 -1.19
N ARG A 114 -3.73 -14.59 -0.80
CA ARG A 114 -2.92 -15.82 -0.93
C ARG A 114 -2.76 -16.50 0.43
N ASP A 115 -2.25 -17.72 0.40
CA ASP A 115 -1.99 -18.56 1.57
C ASP A 115 -0.78 -18.12 2.41
N GLN A 116 0.06 -17.23 1.87
CA GLN A 116 1.29 -16.79 2.52
C GLN A 116 1.64 -15.34 2.22
N LEU A 117 2.26 -14.67 3.18
CA LEU A 117 2.80 -13.31 3.04
C LEU A 117 4.12 -13.33 2.27
N LEU A 118 4.50 -12.20 1.67
CA LEU A 118 5.83 -11.97 1.09
C LEU A 118 6.31 -13.13 0.21
N PRO A 119 5.62 -13.47 -0.87
CA PRO A 119 5.96 -14.64 -1.69
C PRO A 119 7.37 -14.55 -2.33
N GLU A 120 7.95 -13.36 -2.38
CA GLU A 120 9.25 -13.07 -3.00
C GLU A 120 10.45 -13.42 -2.10
N ILE A 121 10.24 -13.68 -0.79
CA ILE A 121 11.33 -14.02 0.14
C ILE A 121 11.40 -15.51 0.43
N SER A 122 12.53 -15.95 1.03
CA SER A 122 12.71 -17.36 1.39
C SER A 122 11.66 -17.84 2.39
N PRO A 123 11.29 -19.13 2.37
CA PRO A 123 10.30 -19.68 3.31
C PRO A 123 10.65 -19.46 4.78
N GLN A 124 11.94 -19.57 5.13
CA GLN A 124 12.43 -19.39 6.50
C GLN A 124 12.22 -17.95 6.98
N LEU A 125 12.55 -16.97 6.14
CA LEU A 125 12.37 -15.55 6.48
C LEU A 125 10.88 -15.19 6.55
N ARG A 126 10.07 -15.76 5.66
CA ARG A 126 8.61 -15.59 5.68
C ARG A 126 7.98 -16.08 6.98
N GLU A 127 8.37 -17.26 7.43
CA GLU A 127 7.88 -17.82 8.68
C GLU A 127 8.34 -16.98 9.88
N PHE A 128 9.58 -16.49 9.86
CA PHE A 128 10.07 -15.57 10.89
C PHE A 128 9.22 -14.29 10.94
N VAL A 129 8.91 -13.68 9.80
CA VAL A 129 8.06 -12.47 9.73
C VAL A 129 6.67 -12.80 10.28
N ARG A 130 6.05 -13.90 9.84
CA ARG A 130 4.72 -14.34 10.29
C ARG A 130 4.67 -14.45 11.83
N LEU A 131 5.61 -15.16 12.42
CA LEU A 131 5.69 -15.33 13.88
C LEU A 131 5.93 -14.02 14.63
N LYS A 132 6.74 -13.11 14.06
CA LYS A 132 6.96 -11.79 14.65
C LYS A 132 5.71 -10.94 14.64
N MET A 133 4.96 -10.92 13.53
CA MET A 133 3.71 -10.20 13.41
C MET A 133 2.65 -10.74 14.39
N GLU A 134 2.49 -12.05 14.46
CA GLU A 134 1.57 -12.70 15.42
C GLU A 134 1.93 -12.37 16.87
N LYS A 135 3.22 -12.47 17.23
CA LYS A 135 3.70 -12.11 18.56
C LYS A 135 3.47 -10.64 18.90
N ALA A 136 3.53 -9.76 17.91
CA ALA A 136 3.21 -8.34 18.06
C ALA A 136 1.70 -8.06 18.18
N GLY A 137 0.84 -9.06 18.02
CA GLY A 137 -0.62 -8.94 18.13
C GLY A 137 -1.31 -8.54 16.82
N VAL A 138 -0.64 -8.67 15.67
CA VAL A 138 -1.26 -8.46 14.35
C VAL A 138 -2.04 -9.72 13.95
N THR A 139 -3.32 -9.55 13.64
CA THR A 139 -4.16 -10.63 13.11
C THR A 139 -3.93 -10.79 11.61
N MET A 140 -3.68 -12.00 11.14
CA MET A 140 -3.51 -12.29 9.72
C MET A 140 -4.70 -13.07 9.17
N LYS A 141 -5.34 -12.54 8.12
CA LYS A 141 -6.37 -13.25 7.35
C LYS A 141 -5.81 -13.59 5.97
N LEU A 142 -5.28 -14.81 5.86
CA LEU A 142 -4.77 -15.36 4.60
C LEU A 142 -5.90 -16.06 3.82
N ASN A 143 -5.70 -16.31 2.53
CA ASN A 143 -6.71 -16.82 1.60
C ASN A 143 -8.00 -15.96 1.59
N ALA A 144 -7.89 -14.71 2.00
CA ALA A 144 -8.99 -13.78 2.16
C ALA A 144 -8.90 -12.66 1.10
N ARG A 145 -9.73 -12.77 0.07
CA ARG A 145 -9.81 -11.76 -0.99
C ARG A 145 -10.88 -10.73 -0.64
N VAL A 146 -10.47 -9.48 -0.51
CA VAL A 146 -11.40 -8.35 -0.38
C VAL A 146 -12.14 -8.15 -1.69
N GLN A 147 -13.47 -8.02 -1.61
CA GLN A 147 -14.37 -7.84 -2.76
C GLN A 147 -15.06 -6.47 -2.75
N LEU A 148 -15.15 -5.83 -1.60
CA LEU A 148 -15.80 -4.54 -1.40
C LEU A 148 -15.15 -3.81 -0.23
N ALA A 149 -15.01 -2.48 -0.33
CA ALA A 149 -14.73 -1.61 0.79
C ALA A 149 -15.92 -0.69 1.05
N THR A 150 -16.21 -0.45 2.31
CA THR A 150 -17.28 0.45 2.76
C THR A 150 -16.80 1.30 3.92
N GLY A 151 -17.58 2.31 4.32
CA GLY A 151 -17.29 3.08 5.53
C GLY A 151 -17.26 2.27 6.83
N GLU A 152 -17.78 1.02 6.83
CA GLU A 152 -17.83 0.16 8.02
C GLU A 152 -16.75 -0.94 8.03
N GLY A 153 -15.97 -1.07 6.94
CA GLY A 153 -14.92 -2.09 6.82
C GLY A 153 -14.86 -2.73 5.44
N VAL A 154 -14.35 -3.96 5.37
CA VAL A 154 -14.14 -4.68 4.11
C VAL A 154 -14.95 -5.97 4.04
N GLY A 155 -15.63 -6.16 2.91
CA GLY A 155 -16.34 -7.41 2.56
C GLY A 155 -15.39 -8.42 1.93
N LEU A 156 -15.44 -9.65 2.43
CA LEU A 156 -14.74 -10.82 1.89
C LEU A 156 -15.76 -11.73 1.19
N LYS A 157 -15.26 -12.78 0.51
CA LYS A 157 -16.14 -13.79 -0.06
C LYS A 157 -17.04 -14.43 1.02
N ASP A 158 -16.46 -14.73 2.18
CA ASP A 158 -17.09 -15.48 3.25
C ASP A 158 -17.12 -14.67 4.56
N GLY A 159 -17.59 -13.42 4.50
CA GLY A 159 -17.76 -12.59 5.68
C GLY A 159 -17.37 -11.12 5.51
N PHE A 160 -17.27 -10.44 6.64
CA PHE A 160 -16.96 -9.01 6.72
C PHE A 160 -15.94 -8.76 7.83
N VAL A 161 -15.01 -7.84 7.60
CA VAL A 161 -14.07 -7.38 8.62
C VAL A 161 -14.37 -5.90 8.90
N SER A 162 -15.01 -5.67 10.04
CA SER A 162 -15.38 -4.33 10.47
C SER A 162 -14.14 -3.52 10.89
N GLY A 163 -14.16 -2.22 10.71
CA GLY A 163 -13.09 -1.33 11.17
C GLY A 163 -13.15 0.06 10.57
N GLY A 164 -12.77 1.04 11.37
CA GLY A 164 -12.79 2.46 11.03
C GLY A 164 -11.66 2.92 10.10
N THR A 165 -10.71 2.03 9.84
CA THR A 165 -9.56 2.34 8.96
C THR A 165 -9.32 1.21 7.98
N ILE A 166 -9.23 1.56 6.70
CA ILE A 166 -8.83 0.63 5.63
C ILE A 166 -7.59 1.23 4.96
N VAL A 167 -6.51 0.46 4.88
CA VAL A 167 -5.31 0.84 4.12
C VAL A 167 -5.15 -0.09 2.94
N CYS A 168 -5.08 0.48 1.74
CA CYS A 168 -4.91 -0.26 0.50
C CYS A 168 -3.43 -0.26 0.09
N THR A 169 -2.78 -1.42 0.18
CA THR A 169 -1.41 -1.63 -0.28
C THR A 169 -1.33 -2.52 -1.51
N ILE A 170 -2.48 -2.82 -2.12
CA ILE A 170 -2.60 -3.57 -3.37
C ILE A 170 -2.93 -2.64 -4.53
N GLY A 171 -2.53 -3.07 -5.72
CA GLY A 171 -2.78 -2.34 -6.95
C GLY A 171 -1.85 -1.15 -7.14
N SER A 172 -1.15 -1.20 -8.25
CA SER A 172 -0.37 -0.07 -8.76
C SER A 172 -0.74 0.15 -10.21
N THR A 173 -0.66 1.38 -10.65
CA THR A 173 -0.82 1.74 -12.06
C THR A 173 0.27 2.70 -12.48
N ILE A 174 0.50 2.76 -13.76
CA ILE A 174 1.54 3.60 -14.34
C ILE A 174 1.19 5.07 -14.09
N ALA A 175 2.20 5.86 -13.78
CA ALA A 175 2.04 7.29 -13.59
C ALA A 175 1.51 7.96 -14.88
N PRO A 176 0.52 8.87 -14.81
CA PRO A 176 -0.11 9.47 -16.01
C PRO A 176 0.89 10.17 -16.93
N VAL A 177 2.01 10.67 -16.41
CA VAL A 177 3.09 11.24 -17.23
C VAL A 177 3.68 10.20 -18.18
N VAL A 178 3.84 8.95 -17.74
CA VAL A 178 4.36 7.84 -18.56
C VAL A 178 3.35 7.43 -19.62
N GLU A 179 2.07 7.40 -19.27
CA GLU A 179 1.01 7.06 -20.24
C GLU A 179 0.99 8.01 -21.45
N ARG A 180 1.23 9.31 -21.21
CA ARG A 180 1.23 10.35 -22.26
C ARG A 180 2.47 10.33 -23.15
N LEU A 181 3.54 9.64 -22.77
CA LEU A 181 4.76 9.58 -23.60
C LEU A 181 4.51 8.74 -24.85
N ALA A 182 4.82 9.30 -26.02
CA ALA A 182 4.75 8.62 -27.31
C ALA A 182 5.99 7.73 -27.53
N THR A 183 6.17 6.71 -26.69
CA THR A 183 7.27 5.75 -26.72
C THR A 183 6.71 4.33 -26.63
N PRO A 184 7.40 3.30 -27.15
CA PRO A 184 6.98 1.91 -27.01
C PRO A 184 6.80 1.52 -25.54
N LYS A 185 5.72 0.78 -25.25
CA LYS A 185 5.37 0.33 -23.89
C LYS A 185 4.98 -1.15 -23.89
N GLU A 186 5.24 -1.81 -22.77
CA GLU A 186 4.71 -3.13 -22.47
C GLU A 186 3.98 -3.08 -21.12
N LYS A 187 2.72 -3.49 -21.10
CA LYS A 187 1.84 -3.40 -19.91
C LYS A 187 1.85 -1.99 -19.26
N GLY A 188 1.93 -0.94 -20.12
CA GLY A 188 1.98 0.46 -19.70
C GLY A 188 3.37 0.97 -19.31
N ARG A 189 4.36 0.11 -19.08
CA ARG A 189 5.74 0.47 -18.74
C ARG A 189 6.56 0.77 -20.00
N LEU A 190 7.49 1.70 -19.89
CA LEU A 190 8.37 2.13 -20.99
C LEU A 190 9.34 1.00 -21.36
N LEU A 191 9.34 0.57 -22.62
CA LEU A 191 10.28 -0.44 -23.11
C LEU A 191 11.70 0.13 -23.19
N THR A 192 12.65 -0.56 -22.58
CA THR A 192 14.07 -0.22 -22.61
C THR A 192 14.92 -1.26 -23.35
N LYS A 193 16.11 -0.83 -23.72
CA LYS A 193 17.23 -1.72 -24.09
C LYS A 193 17.91 -2.22 -22.80
N PRO A 194 18.86 -3.19 -22.87
CA PRO A 194 19.58 -3.67 -21.69
C PRO A 194 20.37 -2.60 -20.93
N ASP A 195 20.75 -1.50 -21.61
CA ASP A 195 21.41 -0.35 -21.01
C ASP A 195 20.42 0.69 -20.46
N MET A 196 19.14 0.30 -20.29
CA MET A 196 18.01 1.12 -19.80
C MET A 196 17.63 2.28 -20.73
N ARG A 197 18.24 2.40 -21.91
CA ARG A 197 17.86 3.39 -22.91
C ARG A 197 16.48 3.08 -23.46
N LEU A 198 15.65 4.09 -23.64
CA LEU A 198 14.32 3.93 -24.25
C LEU A 198 14.46 3.41 -25.68
N GLN A 199 13.58 2.50 -26.08
CA GLN A 199 13.51 2.06 -27.47
C GLN A 199 13.13 3.23 -28.36
N GLY A 200 13.91 3.45 -29.41
CA GLY A 200 13.70 4.56 -30.38
C GLY A 200 14.20 5.92 -29.93
N ARG A 201 14.96 6.00 -28.83
CA ARG A 201 15.62 7.22 -28.35
C ARG A 201 17.06 6.92 -27.94
N ASP A 202 17.99 7.84 -28.27
CA ASP A 202 19.40 7.69 -27.94
C ASP A 202 19.84 8.51 -26.73
N ASN A 203 19.05 9.51 -26.33
CA ASN A 203 19.32 10.43 -25.24
C ASN A 203 18.29 10.35 -24.10
N ALA A 204 17.51 9.27 -24.02
CA ALA A 204 16.51 9.09 -22.98
C ALA A 204 16.57 7.69 -22.38
N TRP A 205 16.48 7.61 -21.05
CA TRP A 205 16.51 6.39 -20.25
C TRP A 205 15.25 6.25 -19.41
N ALA A 206 14.89 5.02 -19.05
CA ALA A 206 13.85 4.78 -18.05
C ALA A 206 14.30 3.70 -17.07
N LEU A 207 13.94 3.86 -15.78
CA LEU A 207 14.28 2.91 -14.72
C LEU A 207 13.23 2.89 -13.61
N GLY A 208 13.28 1.83 -12.80
CA GLY A 208 12.29 1.59 -11.73
C GLY A 208 10.93 1.16 -12.28
N ASP A 209 9.87 1.29 -11.47
CA ASP A 209 8.54 0.74 -11.72
C ASP A 209 7.88 1.22 -13.03
N CYS A 210 8.30 2.37 -13.57
CA CYS A 210 7.79 2.90 -14.84
C CYS A 210 8.45 2.31 -16.08
N ALA A 211 9.52 1.51 -15.90
CA ALA A 211 10.27 0.88 -16.99
C ALA A 211 10.01 -0.63 -17.08
N CYS A 212 10.01 -1.15 -18.28
CA CYS A 212 10.08 -2.57 -18.57
C CYS A 212 11.53 -2.88 -18.98
N ILE A 213 12.33 -3.32 -18.00
CA ILE A 213 13.74 -3.60 -18.18
C ILE A 213 13.90 -5.09 -18.42
N ILE A 214 14.51 -5.46 -19.52
CA ILE A 214 14.84 -6.86 -19.79
C ILE A 214 16.04 -7.24 -18.93
N ASN A 215 15.83 -8.18 -18.02
CA ASN A 215 16.89 -8.72 -17.19
C ASN A 215 17.93 -9.43 -18.08
N ALA A 216 19.17 -9.00 -18.02
CA ALA A 216 20.25 -9.54 -18.84
C ALA A 216 20.58 -11.02 -18.53
N HIS A 217 20.16 -11.53 -17.35
CA HIS A 217 20.47 -12.88 -16.89
C HIS A 217 19.47 -13.93 -17.40
N ASP A 218 18.16 -13.62 -17.40
CA ASP A 218 17.10 -14.55 -17.77
C ASP A 218 16.24 -14.11 -18.97
N GLY A 219 16.52 -12.91 -19.51
CA GLY A 219 15.79 -12.33 -20.64
C GLY A 219 14.35 -11.96 -20.34
N GLN A 220 13.92 -12.02 -19.08
CA GLN A 220 12.56 -11.71 -18.69
C GLN A 220 12.39 -10.22 -18.31
N PRO A 221 11.23 -9.63 -18.55
CA PRO A 221 10.93 -8.29 -18.09
C PRO A 221 10.84 -8.25 -16.57
N SER A 222 11.57 -7.36 -15.94
CA SER A 222 11.51 -7.09 -14.49
C SER A 222 10.54 -5.95 -14.17
#